data_099c984b0a7f16444106b5687109fa31
#
_entry.id   099c984b0a7f16444106b5687109fa31
#
_cell.length_a   1.000
_cell.length_b   1.000
_cell.length_c   1.000
_cell.angle_alpha   90.00
_cell.angle_beta   90.00
_cell.angle_gamma   90.00
#
_symmetry.space_group_name_H-M   'P 1'
#
loop_
_entity.id
_entity.type
_entity.pdbx_description
1 polymer ?
#
loop_
_entity_poly.entity_id
_entity_poly.type
_entity_poly.pdbx_seq_one_letter_code
_entity_poly.pdbx_strand_id
1 'polypeptide(L)'
;ILYNTSMVPESEAPTSWADLWNPKYQNNILMQDSVRDAFMVGEKLLGYDINTTDKTQLEAVKDKLIAQKPLVQAYVIDQVRDKMIGGEAALAVIYSGEMLYVQKEVKASGANFDLKYVIPKEGSNVWIDSWVIPKNARHKDNAEKWIDFLFRADIAKENFEYITYPTPNKAAFELLSPELQNNKALFPDDADLAKCEVFQYLGEEGDALYDELWKEVKAQ
;
A
#
# COMPACT_ATOMS: atom_id res chain seq x y z
N ILE A 1 1.37 -3.86 -5.78
CA ILE A 1 0.38 -3.94 -6.88
C ILE A 1 -0.51 -5.15 -6.67
N LEU A 2 -1.83 -4.94 -6.60
CA LEU A 2 -2.85 -5.99 -6.68
C LEU A 2 -3.31 -6.12 -8.13
N TYR A 3 -3.50 -7.34 -8.63
CA TYR A 3 -3.99 -7.54 -9.98
C TYR A 3 -5.07 -8.62 -10.07
N ASN A 4 -6.00 -8.42 -11.01
CA ASN A 4 -7.13 -9.31 -11.28
C ASN A 4 -6.72 -10.36 -12.33
N THR A 5 -6.75 -11.64 -11.97
CA THR A 5 -6.29 -12.74 -12.82
C THR A 5 -7.17 -12.98 -14.06
N SER A 6 -8.39 -12.49 -14.09
CA SER A 6 -9.25 -12.55 -15.28
C SER A 6 -8.87 -11.51 -16.35
N MET A 7 -8.20 -10.43 -15.95
CA MET A 7 -7.77 -9.34 -16.85
C MET A 7 -6.26 -9.35 -17.12
N VAL A 8 -5.48 -9.92 -16.20
CA VAL A 8 -4.02 -9.99 -16.26
C VAL A 8 -3.60 -11.46 -16.17
N PRO A 9 -3.26 -12.10 -17.28
CA PRO A 9 -2.77 -13.47 -17.29
C PRO A 9 -1.51 -13.62 -16.42
N GLU A 10 -1.30 -14.79 -15.84
CA GLU A 10 -0.13 -15.06 -14.99
C GLU A 10 1.21 -14.83 -15.69
N SER A 11 1.26 -15.10 -16.99
CA SER A 11 2.45 -14.82 -17.83
C SER A 11 2.77 -13.33 -17.99
N GLU A 12 1.84 -12.46 -17.65
CA GLU A 12 1.95 -11.00 -17.72
C GLU A 12 1.79 -10.35 -16.33
N ALA A 13 1.94 -11.13 -15.25
CA ALA A 13 1.87 -10.63 -13.89
C ALA A 13 2.82 -9.43 -13.71
N PRO A 14 2.37 -8.33 -13.06
CA PRO A 14 3.22 -7.16 -12.87
C PRO A 14 4.43 -7.52 -12.01
N THR A 15 5.57 -6.90 -12.30
CA THR A 15 6.83 -7.09 -11.57
C THR A 15 7.50 -5.79 -11.20
N SER A 16 7.00 -4.68 -11.74
CA SER A 16 7.60 -3.35 -11.67
C SER A 16 6.51 -2.29 -11.55
N TRP A 17 6.82 -1.17 -10.94
CA TRP A 17 5.96 0.01 -11.00
C TRP A 17 5.73 0.48 -12.44
N ALA A 18 6.64 0.19 -13.37
CA ALA A 18 6.48 0.51 -14.80
C ALA A 18 5.23 -0.11 -15.43
N ASP A 19 4.74 -1.23 -14.89
CA ASP A 19 3.55 -1.91 -15.39
C ASP A 19 2.29 -1.05 -15.27
N LEU A 20 2.28 -0.06 -14.35
CA LEU A 20 1.21 0.92 -14.21
C LEU A 20 1.21 2.00 -15.32
N TRP A 21 2.17 1.97 -16.25
CA TRP A 21 2.23 2.83 -17.43
C TRP A 21 2.00 2.04 -18.74
N ASN A 22 1.60 0.77 -18.64
CA ASN A 22 1.34 -0.04 -19.82
C ASN A 22 -0.01 0.36 -20.46
N PRO A 23 -0.02 0.80 -21.74
CA PRO A 23 -1.23 1.23 -22.43
C PRO A 23 -2.33 0.17 -22.52
N LYS A 24 -1.96 -1.12 -22.36
CA LYS A 24 -2.91 -2.24 -22.28
C LYS A 24 -3.97 -2.04 -21.20
N TYR A 25 -3.63 -1.34 -20.11
CA TYR A 25 -4.50 -1.12 -18.97
C TYR A 25 -5.20 0.25 -18.99
N GLN A 26 -5.47 0.78 -20.18
CA GLN A 26 -6.18 2.06 -20.34
C GLN A 26 -7.50 2.04 -19.56
N ASN A 27 -7.69 3.03 -18.67
CA ASN A 27 -8.84 3.18 -17.79
C ASN A 27 -9.13 1.94 -16.91
N ASN A 28 -8.09 1.19 -16.53
CA ASN A 28 -8.20 -0.05 -15.75
C ASN A 28 -7.22 -0.10 -14.57
N ILE A 29 -6.67 1.03 -14.15
CA ILE A 29 -5.74 1.15 -13.03
C ILE A 29 -6.39 1.96 -11.91
N LEU A 30 -6.33 1.46 -10.69
CA LEU A 30 -6.69 2.20 -9.47
C LEU A 30 -5.40 2.69 -8.80
N MET A 31 -5.29 4.01 -8.64
CA MET A 31 -4.17 4.65 -7.95
C MET A 31 -4.59 5.14 -6.58
N GLN A 32 -3.63 5.29 -5.67
CA GLN A 32 -3.86 5.88 -4.35
C GLN A 32 -4.20 7.37 -4.45
N ASP A 33 -5.27 7.80 -3.79
CA ASP A 33 -5.58 9.22 -3.58
C ASP A 33 -4.90 9.74 -2.30
N SER A 34 -3.60 9.49 -2.23
CA SER A 34 -2.69 9.92 -1.19
C SER A 34 -1.45 10.50 -1.85
N VAL A 35 -1.10 11.74 -1.50
CA VAL A 35 -0.01 12.48 -2.15
C VAL A 35 1.29 11.69 -2.11
N ARG A 36 1.74 11.32 -0.91
CA ARG A 36 3.02 10.64 -0.72
C ARG A 36 3.03 9.24 -1.35
N ASP A 37 1.93 8.48 -1.24
CA ASP A 37 1.86 7.14 -1.83
C ASP A 37 1.83 7.19 -3.37
N ALA A 38 1.12 8.15 -3.96
CA ALA A 38 1.10 8.32 -5.41
C ALA A 38 2.47 8.76 -5.95
N PHE A 39 3.13 9.72 -5.29
CA PHE A 39 4.47 10.16 -5.65
C PHE A 39 5.51 9.05 -5.48
N MET A 40 5.44 8.27 -4.39
CA MET A 40 6.33 7.13 -4.14
C MET A 40 6.38 6.17 -5.33
N VAL A 41 5.26 5.90 -5.98
CA VAL A 41 5.22 5.03 -7.17
C VAL A 41 6.09 5.59 -8.30
N GLY A 42 6.00 6.90 -8.55
CA GLY A 42 6.81 7.57 -9.57
C GLY A 42 8.29 7.72 -9.15
N GLU A 43 8.55 8.03 -7.88
CA GLU A 43 9.89 8.14 -7.31
C GLU A 43 10.64 6.81 -7.42
N LYS A 44 10.02 5.73 -6.98
CA LYS A 44 10.62 4.38 -7.10
C LYS A 44 10.86 3.99 -8.56
N LEU A 45 9.92 4.29 -9.45
CA LEU A 45 10.09 4.04 -10.89
C LEU A 45 11.28 4.79 -11.48
N LEU A 46 11.52 6.04 -11.03
CA LEU A 46 12.61 6.88 -11.52
C LEU A 46 13.93 6.69 -10.74
N GLY A 47 13.92 5.85 -9.69
CA GLY A 47 15.09 5.58 -8.85
C GLY A 47 15.44 6.72 -7.90
N TYR A 48 14.45 7.51 -7.48
CA TYR A 48 14.60 8.57 -6.49
C TYR A 48 14.28 8.09 -5.08
N ASP A 49 14.81 8.79 -4.07
CA ASP A 49 14.42 8.63 -2.67
C ASP A 49 12.97 9.10 -2.47
N ILE A 50 12.16 8.30 -1.78
CA ILE A 50 10.76 8.66 -1.51
C ILE A 50 10.60 9.83 -0.54
N ASN A 51 11.69 10.33 0.01
CA ASN A 51 11.76 11.50 0.88
C ASN A 51 12.48 12.69 0.22
N THR A 52 12.67 12.64 -1.10
CA THR A 52 13.30 13.74 -1.82
C THR A 52 12.50 15.03 -1.68
N THR A 53 13.19 16.16 -1.54
CA THR A 53 12.62 17.51 -1.62
C THR A 53 13.22 18.27 -2.82
N ASP A 54 13.94 17.57 -3.69
CA ASP A 54 14.47 18.17 -4.92
C ASP A 54 13.32 18.44 -5.90
N LYS A 55 13.08 19.72 -6.14
CA LYS A 55 11.99 20.18 -7.01
C LYS A 55 12.07 19.58 -8.42
N THR A 56 13.28 19.42 -8.97
CA THR A 56 13.46 18.88 -10.33
C THR A 56 13.04 17.41 -10.39
N GLN A 57 13.39 16.62 -9.35
CA GLN A 57 12.98 15.24 -9.25
C GLN A 57 11.45 15.13 -9.10
N LEU A 58 10.84 15.95 -8.22
CA LEU A 58 9.41 15.95 -7.99
C LEU A 58 8.61 16.41 -9.22
N GLU A 59 9.10 17.38 -9.99
CA GLU A 59 8.50 17.77 -11.28
C GLU A 59 8.56 16.61 -12.29
N ALA A 60 9.67 15.87 -12.33
CA ALA A 60 9.75 14.68 -13.20
C ALA A 60 8.77 13.58 -12.79
N VAL A 61 8.56 13.37 -11.48
CA VAL A 61 7.54 12.46 -10.95
C VAL A 61 6.13 12.93 -11.31
N LYS A 62 5.83 14.21 -11.10
CA LYS A 62 4.54 14.82 -11.50
C LYS A 62 4.25 14.57 -12.98
N ASP A 63 5.20 14.84 -13.86
CA ASP A 63 5.03 14.64 -15.30
C ASP A 63 4.78 13.18 -15.65
N LYS A 64 5.43 12.24 -14.94
CA LYS A 64 5.15 10.81 -15.06
C LYS A 64 3.72 10.48 -14.63
N LEU A 65 3.26 10.99 -13.50
CA LEU A 65 1.90 10.76 -13.01
C LEU A 65 0.84 11.37 -13.94
N ILE A 66 1.08 12.53 -14.52
CA ILE A 66 0.21 13.13 -15.54
C ILE A 66 0.14 12.24 -16.78
N ALA A 67 1.28 11.72 -17.25
CA ALA A 67 1.31 10.80 -18.38
C ALA A 67 0.57 9.47 -18.11
N GLN A 68 0.43 9.07 -16.85
CA GLN A 68 -0.32 7.88 -16.45
C GLN A 68 -1.83 8.09 -16.46
N LYS A 69 -2.33 9.32 -16.30
CA LYS A 69 -3.77 9.59 -16.09
C LYS A 69 -4.72 8.92 -17.09
N PRO A 70 -4.43 8.84 -18.39
CA PRO A 70 -5.30 8.12 -19.33
C PRO A 70 -5.48 6.63 -19.01
N LEU A 71 -4.60 6.05 -18.20
CA LEU A 71 -4.64 4.64 -17.79
C LEU A 71 -5.39 4.46 -16.47
N VAL A 72 -5.49 5.54 -15.67
CA VAL A 72 -6.10 5.53 -14.33
C VAL A 72 -7.62 5.63 -14.44
N GLN A 73 -8.31 4.63 -13.92
CA GLN A 73 -9.77 4.64 -13.80
C GLN A 73 -10.23 5.59 -12.69
N ALA A 74 -9.55 5.51 -11.54
CA ALA A 74 -9.85 6.35 -10.39
C ALA A 74 -8.65 6.44 -9.43
N TYR A 75 -8.59 7.58 -8.72
CA TYR A 75 -7.78 7.74 -7.52
C TYR A 75 -8.66 7.44 -6.32
N VAL A 76 -8.29 6.46 -5.51
CA VAL A 76 -9.09 5.91 -4.41
C VAL A 76 -8.22 5.58 -3.19
N ILE A 77 -8.85 5.50 -2.02
CA ILE A 77 -8.26 4.93 -0.82
C ILE A 77 -9.05 3.67 -0.47
N ASP A 78 -10.01 3.73 0.43
CA ASP A 78 -10.78 2.55 0.89
C ASP A 78 -11.67 1.95 -0.21
N GLN A 79 -12.13 2.76 -1.18
CA GLN A 79 -12.95 2.30 -2.30
C GLN A 79 -12.24 1.29 -3.22
N VAL A 80 -10.91 1.19 -3.12
CA VAL A 80 -10.14 0.18 -3.84
C VAL A 80 -10.62 -1.24 -3.51
N ARG A 81 -11.07 -1.49 -2.28
CA ARG A 81 -11.61 -2.78 -1.84
C ARG A 81 -12.81 -3.19 -2.69
N ASP A 82 -13.86 -2.37 -2.67
CA ASP A 82 -15.12 -2.67 -3.35
C ASP A 82 -14.92 -2.84 -4.85
N LYS A 83 -14.10 -1.96 -5.45
CA LYS A 83 -13.78 -2.02 -6.88
C LYS A 83 -13.03 -3.29 -7.27
N MET A 84 -12.03 -3.69 -6.48
CA MET A 84 -11.27 -4.91 -6.77
C MET A 84 -12.09 -6.18 -6.48
N ILE A 85 -12.91 -6.19 -5.43
CA ILE A 85 -13.86 -7.29 -5.16
C ILE A 85 -14.90 -7.41 -6.29
N GLY A 86 -15.37 -6.28 -6.81
CA GLY A 86 -16.28 -6.24 -7.96
C GLY A 86 -15.63 -6.58 -9.31
N GLY A 87 -14.31 -6.74 -9.37
CA GLY A 87 -13.59 -7.03 -10.61
C GLY A 87 -13.53 -5.86 -11.59
N GLU A 88 -13.65 -4.63 -11.10
CA GLU A 88 -13.80 -3.42 -11.93
C GLU A 88 -12.48 -2.91 -12.54
N ALA A 89 -11.32 -3.39 -12.08
CA ALA A 89 -10.01 -2.93 -12.56
C ALA A 89 -9.02 -4.08 -12.71
N ALA A 90 -8.06 -3.91 -13.63
CA ALA A 90 -7.00 -4.86 -13.89
C ALA A 90 -5.89 -4.79 -12.82
N LEU A 91 -5.48 -3.57 -12.46
CA LEU A 91 -4.39 -3.29 -11.52
C LEU A 91 -4.83 -2.28 -10.46
N ALA A 92 -4.33 -2.42 -9.25
CA ALA A 92 -4.52 -1.45 -8.18
C ALA A 92 -3.25 -1.28 -7.35
N VAL A 93 -2.95 -0.03 -6.98
CA VAL A 93 -2.01 0.25 -5.90
C VAL A 93 -2.77 0.17 -4.59
N ILE A 94 -2.35 -0.72 -3.69
CA ILE A 94 -3.09 -1.05 -2.48
C ILE A 94 -2.13 -1.39 -1.34
N TYR A 95 -2.54 -1.16 -0.12
CA TYR A 95 -1.77 -1.56 1.06
C TYR A 95 -1.80 -3.08 1.27
N SER A 96 -0.72 -3.64 1.79
CA SER A 96 -0.56 -5.09 1.95
C SER A 96 -1.65 -5.75 2.82
N GLY A 97 -2.13 -5.07 3.86
CA GLY A 97 -3.21 -5.58 4.70
C GLY A 97 -4.54 -5.68 3.96
N GLU A 98 -4.84 -4.71 3.09
CA GLU A 98 -6.04 -4.73 2.25
C GLU A 98 -6.08 -5.94 1.30
N MET A 99 -4.92 -6.35 0.81
CA MET A 99 -4.79 -7.50 -0.10
C MET A 99 -5.44 -8.76 0.49
N LEU A 100 -5.11 -9.10 1.73
CA LEU A 100 -5.64 -10.30 2.37
C LEU A 100 -7.16 -10.23 2.56
N TYR A 101 -7.68 -9.04 2.90
CA TYR A 101 -9.11 -8.80 3.02
C TYR A 101 -9.83 -9.02 1.68
N VAL A 102 -9.41 -8.32 0.63
CA VAL A 102 -10.08 -8.41 -0.68
C VAL A 102 -9.99 -9.80 -1.30
N GLN A 103 -8.89 -10.52 -1.09
CA GLN A 103 -8.75 -11.91 -1.54
C GLN A 103 -9.76 -12.84 -0.84
N LYS A 104 -9.97 -12.67 0.47
CA LYS A 104 -10.97 -13.42 1.22
C LYS A 104 -12.38 -13.15 0.70
N GLU A 105 -12.73 -11.88 0.47
CA GLU A 105 -14.05 -11.48 -0.01
C GLU A 105 -14.32 -11.97 -1.43
N VAL A 106 -13.36 -11.87 -2.36
CA VAL A 106 -13.50 -12.43 -3.72
C VAL A 106 -13.73 -13.93 -3.67
N LYS A 107 -12.97 -14.66 -2.86
CA LYS A 107 -13.16 -16.10 -2.68
C LYS A 107 -14.53 -16.45 -2.08
N ALA A 108 -15.00 -15.66 -1.11
CA ALA A 108 -16.30 -15.87 -0.47
C ALA A 108 -17.47 -15.53 -1.41
N SER A 109 -17.32 -14.58 -2.33
CA SER A 109 -18.34 -14.20 -3.30
C SER A 109 -18.59 -15.26 -4.39
N GLY A 110 -17.68 -16.23 -4.55
CA GLY A 110 -17.76 -17.21 -5.63
C GLY A 110 -17.42 -16.63 -7.00
N ALA A 111 -16.71 -15.51 -7.06
CA ALA A 111 -16.22 -14.92 -8.29
C ALA A 111 -15.34 -15.91 -9.08
N ASN A 112 -15.34 -15.77 -10.40
CA ASN A 112 -14.55 -16.64 -11.30
C ASN A 112 -13.15 -16.09 -11.58
N PHE A 113 -12.62 -15.26 -10.70
CA PHE A 113 -11.26 -14.70 -10.76
C PHE A 113 -10.64 -14.67 -9.36
N ASP A 114 -9.32 -14.59 -9.33
CA ASP A 114 -8.54 -14.35 -8.14
C ASP A 114 -7.86 -12.97 -8.18
N LEU A 115 -7.51 -12.47 -7.01
CA LEU A 115 -6.66 -11.30 -6.85
C LEU A 115 -5.29 -11.74 -6.36
N LYS A 116 -4.24 -11.36 -7.07
CA LYS A 116 -2.85 -11.64 -6.68
C LYS A 116 -2.11 -10.34 -6.37
N TYR A 117 -1.12 -10.41 -5.50
CA TYR A 117 -0.37 -9.26 -5.01
C TYR A 117 1.12 -9.41 -5.30
N VAL A 118 1.75 -8.31 -5.66
CA VAL A 118 3.19 -8.24 -5.97
C VAL A 118 3.80 -7.01 -5.31
N ILE A 119 4.95 -7.19 -4.68
CA ILE A 119 5.85 -6.08 -4.32
C ILE A 119 6.75 -5.83 -5.54
N PRO A 120 6.69 -4.64 -6.16
CA PRO A 120 7.52 -4.33 -7.32
C PRO A 120 9.01 -4.42 -7.02
N LYS A 121 9.80 -4.78 -8.03
CA LYS A 121 11.25 -5.00 -7.90
C LYS A 121 12.02 -3.75 -7.44
N GLU A 122 11.49 -2.57 -7.68
CA GLU A 122 12.05 -1.28 -7.23
C GLU A 122 11.86 -1.05 -5.72
N GLY A 123 11.07 -1.90 -5.04
CA GLY A 123 10.67 -1.70 -3.65
C GLY A 123 9.47 -0.77 -3.51
N SER A 124 9.15 -0.42 -2.27
CA SER A 124 7.98 0.36 -1.90
C SER A 124 8.25 1.15 -0.61
N ASN A 125 7.21 1.77 -0.06
CA ASN A 125 7.26 2.26 1.31
C ASN A 125 6.97 1.13 2.32
N VAL A 126 7.46 1.32 3.53
CA VAL A 126 7.10 0.53 4.71
C VAL A 126 6.77 1.49 5.85
N TRP A 127 5.79 1.14 6.67
CA TRP A 127 5.39 1.96 7.83
C TRP A 127 5.10 1.08 9.04
N ILE A 128 5.05 1.71 10.19
CA ILE A 128 4.69 1.09 11.47
C ILE A 128 3.67 1.98 12.14
N ASP A 129 2.45 1.49 12.30
CA ASP A 129 1.42 2.15 13.08
C ASP A 129 1.73 1.98 14.57
N SER A 130 1.61 3.07 15.32
CA SER A 130 1.99 3.10 16.72
C SER A 130 0.88 3.66 17.60
N TRP A 131 0.58 2.96 18.68
CA TRP A 131 -0.26 3.50 19.75
C TRP A 131 0.53 4.55 20.53
N VAL A 132 -0.04 5.73 20.69
CA VAL A 132 0.59 6.83 21.42
C VAL A 132 -0.35 7.38 22.50
N ILE A 133 0.26 7.83 23.60
CA ILE A 133 -0.47 8.46 24.70
C ILE A 133 -0.11 9.95 24.71
N PRO A 134 -1.05 10.87 24.47
CA PRO A 134 -0.79 12.31 24.53
C PRO A 134 -0.23 12.73 25.89
N LYS A 135 0.70 13.69 25.89
CA LYS A 135 1.36 14.18 27.12
C LYS A 135 0.38 14.56 28.25
N ASN A 136 -0.77 15.12 27.87
CA ASN A 136 -1.79 15.62 28.80
C ASN A 136 -2.98 14.66 28.95
N ALA A 137 -2.82 13.38 28.65
CA ALA A 137 -3.86 12.37 28.85
C ALA A 137 -4.26 12.27 30.31
N ARG A 138 -5.58 12.37 30.60
CA ARG A 138 -6.11 12.34 31.98
C ARG A 138 -6.08 10.95 32.61
N HIS A 139 -6.13 9.91 31.80
CA HIS A 139 -6.22 8.50 32.23
C HIS A 139 -5.07 7.67 31.63
N LYS A 140 -3.84 8.15 31.84
CA LYS A 140 -2.62 7.53 31.31
C LYS A 140 -2.50 6.07 31.70
N ASP A 141 -2.73 5.73 32.98
CA ASP A 141 -2.64 4.35 33.48
C ASP A 141 -3.62 3.40 32.77
N ASN A 142 -4.82 3.89 32.41
CA ASN A 142 -5.79 3.10 31.67
C ASN A 142 -5.35 2.91 30.19
N ALA A 143 -4.76 3.96 29.59
CA ALA A 143 -4.22 3.87 28.25
C ALA A 143 -3.05 2.88 28.18
N GLU A 144 -2.14 2.90 29.16
CA GLU A 144 -1.04 1.94 29.26
C GLU A 144 -1.56 0.50 29.40
N LYS A 145 -2.56 0.26 30.27
CA LYS A 145 -3.19 -1.06 30.43
C LYS A 145 -3.88 -1.54 29.14
N TRP A 146 -4.50 -0.61 28.37
CA TRP A 146 -5.10 -0.93 27.10
C TRP A 146 -4.06 -1.33 26.06
N ILE A 147 -2.97 -0.58 25.96
CA ILE A 147 -1.86 -0.89 25.06
C ILE A 147 -1.24 -2.24 25.45
N ASP A 148 -0.98 -2.47 26.74
CA ASP A 148 -0.44 -3.76 27.25
C ASP A 148 -1.36 -4.93 26.90
N PHE A 149 -2.68 -4.75 27.05
CA PHE A 149 -3.67 -5.76 26.64
C PHE A 149 -3.57 -6.08 25.14
N LEU A 150 -3.43 -5.06 24.27
CA LEU A 150 -3.29 -5.25 22.83
C LEU A 150 -1.98 -5.93 22.42
N PHE A 151 -0.95 -5.85 23.26
CA PHE A 151 0.33 -6.54 23.03
C PHE A 151 0.34 -8.02 23.46
N ARG A 152 -0.68 -8.51 24.11
CA ARG A 152 -0.81 -9.95 24.39
C ARG A 152 -0.82 -10.70 23.08
N ALA A 153 -0.08 -11.83 23.00
CA ALA A 153 0.08 -12.59 21.77
C ALA A 153 -1.24 -13.09 21.17
N ASP A 154 -2.16 -13.56 22.02
CA ASP A 154 -3.50 -14.01 21.64
C ASP A 154 -4.33 -12.86 21.04
N ILE A 155 -4.33 -11.70 21.70
CA ILE A 155 -5.08 -10.52 21.26
C ILE A 155 -4.48 -9.91 20.00
N ALA A 156 -3.16 -9.81 19.92
CA ALA A 156 -2.48 -9.30 18.73
C ALA A 156 -2.70 -10.20 17.50
N LYS A 157 -2.79 -11.53 17.70
CA LYS A 157 -3.19 -12.48 16.65
C LYS A 157 -4.63 -12.24 16.20
N GLU A 158 -5.59 -12.14 17.15
CA GLU A 158 -7.00 -11.86 16.81
C GLU A 158 -7.14 -10.54 16.06
N ASN A 159 -6.44 -9.49 16.49
CA ASN A 159 -6.39 -8.22 15.78
C ASN A 159 -5.89 -8.40 14.34
N PHE A 160 -4.76 -9.08 14.14
CA PHE A 160 -4.25 -9.34 12.78
C PHE A 160 -5.29 -10.09 11.93
N GLU A 161 -5.92 -11.13 12.46
CA GLU A 161 -6.92 -11.93 11.72
C GLU A 161 -8.16 -11.11 11.33
N TYR A 162 -8.49 -10.08 12.12
CA TYR A 162 -9.60 -9.18 11.89
C TYR A 162 -9.25 -8.04 10.92
N ILE A 163 -8.16 -7.29 11.21
CA ILE A 163 -7.77 -6.12 10.40
C ILE A 163 -6.92 -6.48 9.18
N THR A 164 -6.39 -7.71 9.14
CA THR A 164 -5.54 -8.27 8.07
C THR A 164 -4.18 -7.60 7.86
N TYR A 165 -3.82 -6.61 8.66
CA TYR A 165 -2.49 -5.98 8.62
C TYR A 165 -1.47 -6.72 9.49
N PRO A 166 -0.23 -6.94 8.98
CA PRO A 166 0.80 -7.67 9.70
C PRO A 166 1.11 -7.07 11.08
N THR A 167 1.26 -7.94 12.06
CA THR A 167 1.63 -7.54 13.42
C THR A 167 3.15 -7.58 13.61
N PRO A 168 3.77 -6.57 14.26
CA PRO A 168 5.17 -6.61 14.65
C PRO A 168 5.41 -7.48 15.90
N ASN A 169 4.35 -8.02 16.51
CA ASN A 169 4.44 -8.86 17.71
C ASN A 169 4.91 -10.27 17.32
N LYS A 170 6.18 -10.60 17.63
CA LYS A 170 6.78 -11.90 17.31
C LYS A 170 6.01 -13.08 17.92
N ALA A 171 5.55 -12.96 19.15
CA ALA A 171 4.81 -14.05 19.80
C ALA A 171 3.42 -14.27 19.14
N ALA A 172 2.79 -13.21 18.66
CA ALA A 172 1.55 -13.33 17.86
C ALA A 172 1.83 -13.96 16.49
N PHE A 173 2.90 -13.56 15.81
CA PHE A 173 3.32 -14.18 14.54
C PHE A 173 3.53 -15.69 14.68
N GLU A 174 4.15 -16.17 15.78
CA GLU A 174 4.36 -17.59 16.05
C GLU A 174 3.04 -18.38 16.24
N LEU A 175 1.93 -17.70 16.56
CA LEU A 175 0.60 -18.30 16.68
C LEU A 175 -0.20 -18.34 15.35
N LEU A 176 0.30 -17.70 14.28
CA LEU A 176 -0.36 -17.73 12.98
C LEU A 176 -0.23 -19.10 12.31
N SER A 177 -1.14 -19.38 11.36
CA SER A 177 -1.01 -20.58 10.56
C SER A 177 0.28 -20.54 9.70
N PRO A 178 0.86 -21.69 9.34
CA PRO A 178 2.02 -21.75 8.45
C PRO A 178 1.79 -21.07 7.11
N GLU A 179 0.57 -21.09 6.59
CA GLU A 179 0.17 -20.41 5.36
C GLU A 179 0.36 -18.89 5.49
N LEU A 180 -0.10 -18.29 6.59
CA LEU A 180 0.03 -16.87 6.85
C LEU A 180 1.48 -16.46 7.13
N GLN A 181 2.21 -17.25 7.94
CA GLN A 181 3.62 -16.99 8.22
C GLN A 181 4.50 -16.99 6.98
N ASN A 182 4.19 -17.84 5.99
CA ASN A 182 4.92 -17.95 4.73
C ASN A 182 4.43 -16.99 3.64
N ASN A 183 3.42 -16.18 3.91
CA ASN A 183 2.91 -15.22 2.94
C ASN A 183 3.86 -14.01 2.81
N LYS A 184 4.67 -14.01 1.75
CA LYS A 184 5.68 -12.97 1.47
C LYS A 184 5.09 -11.60 1.18
N ALA A 185 3.84 -11.50 0.78
CA ALA A 185 3.16 -10.23 0.60
C ALA A 185 2.82 -9.55 1.96
N LEU A 186 2.62 -10.35 3.01
CA LEU A 186 2.38 -9.86 4.37
C LEU A 186 3.67 -9.75 5.18
N PHE A 187 4.54 -10.74 5.04
CA PHE A 187 5.81 -10.85 5.76
C PHE A 187 6.96 -10.98 4.74
N PRO A 188 7.31 -9.88 4.05
CA PRO A 188 8.40 -9.86 3.08
C PRO A 188 9.73 -10.24 3.74
N ASP A 189 10.64 -10.80 2.96
CA ASP A 189 11.97 -11.12 3.46
C ASP A 189 12.89 -9.87 3.51
N ASP A 190 14.06 -10.06 4.14
CA ASP A 190 15.02 -8.97 4.32
C ASP A 190 15.48 -8.35 2.99
N ALA A 191 15.52 -9.15 1.91
CA ALA A 191 15.94 -8.66 0.59
C ALA A 191 14.89 -7.74 -0.05
N ASP A 192 13.61 -8.00 0.18
CA ASP A 192 12.53 -7.12 -0.26
C ASP A 192 12.40 -5.89 0.64
N LEU A 193 12.53 -6.07 1.98
CA LEU A 193 12.53 -4.96 2.92
C LEU A 193 13.69 -3.99 2.70
N ALA A 194 14.87 -4.47 2.30
CA ALA A 194 16.04 -3.64 2.00
C ALA A 194 15.82 -2.66 0.83
N LYS A 195 14.80 -2.88 -0.01
CA LYS A 195 14.41 -1.98 -1.11
C LYS A 195 13.32 -1.00 -0.69
N CYS A 196 12.72 -1.19 0.48
CA CYS A 196 11.64 -0.36 0.99
C CYS A 196 12.19 0.77 1.85
N GLU A 197 11.48 1.88 1.87
CA GLU A 197 11.87 3.08 2.61
C GLU A 197 10.71 3.53 3.52
N VAL A 198 11.04 4.25 4.60
CA VAL A 198 10.04 4.84 5.50
C VAL A 198 9.83 6.28 5.13
N PHE A 199 8.57 6.73 5.05
CA PHE A 199 8.26 8.15 4.89
C PHE A 199 8.76 8.95 6.09
N GLN A 200 9.54 9.99 5.81
CA GLN A 200 10.01 10.95 6.79
C GLN A 200 9.16 12.23 6.72
N TYR A 201 9.18 12.98 7.79
CA TYR A 201 8.66 14.35 7.77
C TYR A 201 9.59 15.26 6.96
N LEU A 202 9.05 15.90 5.94
CA LEU A 202 9.83 16.70 4.99
C LEU A 202 9.90 18.19 5.35
N GLY A 203 9.28 18.59 6.47
CA GLY A 203 9.10 19.98 6.81
C GLY A 203 7.95 20.64 6.03
N GLU A 204 7.53 21.82 6.50
CA GLU A 204 6.39 22.54 5.90
C GLU A 204 6.61 22.88 4.42
N GLU A 205 7.84 23.22 4.02
CA GLU A 205 8.19 23.55 2.64
C GLU A 205 8.13 22.31 1.72
N GLY A 206 8.62 21.17 2.22
CA GLY A 206 8.57 19.91 1.47
C GLY A 206 7.12 19.45 1.29
N ASP A 207 6.34 19.41 2.37
CA ASP A 207 4.94 19.02 2.32
C ASP A 207 4.12 19.94 1.39
N ALA A 208 4.36 21.26 1.44
CA ALA A 208 3.70 22.23 0.55
C ALA A 208 4.03 22.01 -0.93
N LEU A 209 5.28 21.65 -1.24
CA LEU A 209 5.72 21.36 -2.62
C LEU A 209 5.01 20.11 -3.17
N TYR A 210 4.95 19.04 -2.39
CA TYR A 210 4.20 17.82 -2.79
C TYR A 210 2.72 18.12 -3.01
N ASP A 211 2.09 18.89 -2.12
CA ASP A 211 0.68 19.28 -2.24
C ASP A 211 0.41 20.13 -3.48
N GLU A 212 1.32 21.07 -3.81
CA GLU A 212 1.22 21.89 -5.02
C GLU A 212 1.26 21.02 -6.28
N LEU A 213 2.27 20.18 -6.39
CA LEU A 213 2.47 19.30 -7.55
C LEU A 213 1.34 18.26 -7.68
N TRP A 214 0.82 17.75 -6.55
CA TRP A 214 -0.33 16.85 -6.57
C TRP A 214 -1.60 17.51 -7.09
N LYS A 215 -1.86 18.78 -6.73
CA LYS A 215 -2.97 19.55 -7.31
C LYS A 215 -2.83 19.67 -8.83
N GLU A 216 -1.60 19.88 -9.33
CA GLU A 216 -1.36 19.90 -10.78
C GLU A 216 -1.66 18.56 -11.44
N VAL A 217 -1.25 17.42 -10.82
CA VAL A 217 -1.60 16.08 -11.30
C VAL A 217 -3.11 15.90 -11.34
N LYS A 218 -3.84 16.32 -10.30
CA LYS A 218 -5.30 16.13 -10.23
C LYS A 218 -6.07 17.06 -11.20
N ALA A 219 -5.53 18.21 -11.56
CA ALA A 219 -6.17 19.21 -12.42
C ALA A 219 -6.17 18.86 -13.92
N GLN A 220 -5.25 18.01 -14.37
CA GLN A 220 -5.18 17.53 -15.75
C GLN A 220 -6.20 16.41 -15.99
#